data_1b4f551962a212048f9947d224c9996a
#
_entry.id   1b4f551962a212048f9947d224c9996a
#
_cell.length_a   1.000
_cell.length_b   1.000
_cell.length_c   1.000
_cell.angle_alpha   90.00
_cell.angle_beta   90.00
_cell.angle_gamma   90.00
#
_symmetry.space_group_name_H-M   'P 1'
#
loop_
_entity.id
_entity.type
_entity.pdbx_description
1 polymer ?
#
loop_
_entity_poly.entity_id
_entity_poly.type
_entity_poly.pdbx_seq_one_letter_code
_entity_poly.pdbx_strand_id
1 'polypeptide(L)'
;MLMAMGAVVIEGWLAALPRLWRATVEAVYLTALIGWGLYVCTAILPLASSGPLRDRALDTNGDLREEIGWNELVKNVADIRDSLPAEQRDGVGVLVGNYGEQGAIELLGPAYHLPPPISGTNSAWLRGYPEPPPSTLIVLGQSRQYLEKTLTSCRLAGHNSNPYGIQNEESEDHPDIFVCGAPRMPWPEFWKQFQGFG
;
A
#
# COMPACT_ATOMS: atom_id res chain seq x y z
N MET A 1 30.63 -9.11 -1.89
CA MET A 1 32.06 -9.34 -1.77
C MET A 1 32.62 -9.09 -0.36
N LEU A 2 32.37 -7.96 0.26
CA LEU A 2 32.90 -7.65 1.61
C LEU A 2 32.53 -8.66 2.71
N MET A 3 31.28 -9.18 2.73
CA MET A 3 30.84 -10.18 3.71
C MET A 3 31.57 -11.52 3.57
N ALA A 4 31.85 -11.97 2.35
CA ALA A 4 32.57 -13.23 2.14
C ALA A 4 34.05 -13.13 2.60
N MET A 5 34.69 -11.98 2.39
CA MET A 5 36.05 -11.75 2.89
C MET A 5 36.10 -11.68 4.42
N GLY A 6 35.09 -11.07 5.05
CA GLY A 6 34.96 -11.03 6.50
C GLY A 6 34.82 -12.44 7.11
N ALA A 7 34.03 -13.31 6.50
CA ALA A 7 33.87 -14.68 6.96
C ALA A 7 35.19 -15.49 6.95
N VAL A 8 35.99 -15.36 5.90
CA VAL A 8 37.30 -16.04 5.81
C VAL A 8 38.28 -15.56 6.90
N VAL A 9 38.31 -14.25 7.17
CA VAL A 9 39.15 -13.69 8.24
C VAL A 9 38.72 -14.22 9.60
N ILE A 10 37.43 -14.24 9.89
CA ILE A 10 36.88 -14.74 11.16
C ILE A 10 37.18 -16.24 11.31
N GLU A 11 37.00 -17.02 10.24
CA GLU A 11 37.30 -18.46 10.27
C GLU A 11 38.78 -18.70 10.55
N GLY A 12 39.71 -17.97 9.89
CA GLY A 12 41.13 -18.06 10.14
C GLY A 12 41.51 -17.71 11.57
N TRP A 13 40.85 -16.71 12.15
CA TRP A 13 41.07 -16.30 13.52
C TRP A 13 40.55 -17.33 14.53
N LEU A 14 39.38 -17.89 14.30
CA LEU A 14 38.80 -18.97 15.10
C LEU A 14 39.63 -20.24 15.04
N ALA A 15 40.21 -20.57 13.89
CA ALA A 15 41.06 -21.74 13.72
C ALA A 15 42.39 -21.64 14.55
N ALA A 16 42.83 -20.43 14.85
CA ALA A 16 44.03 -20.21 15.67
C ALA A 16 43.76 -20.35 17.17
N LEU A 17 42.52 -20.43 17.62
CA LEU A 17 42.14 -20.54 19.02
C LEU A 17 42.30 -22.02 19.51
N PRO A 18 42.65 -22.22 20.81
CA PRO A 18 42.57 -23.52 21.45
C PRO A 18 41.13 -24.10 21.29
N ARG A 19 41.04 -25.43 21.08
CA ARG A 19 39.76 -26.10 20.77
C ARG A 19 38.61 -25.76 21.72
N LEU A 20 38.90 -25.65 23.02
CA LEU A 20 37.87 -25.27 24.00
C LEU A 20 37.36 -23.86 23.82
N TRP A 21 38.26 -22.90 23.62
CA TRP A 21 37.89 -21.49 23.39
C TRP A 21 37.15 -21.27 22.09
N ARG A 22 37.57 -21.98 21.02
CA ARG A 22 36.87 -21.98 19.74
C ARG A 22 35.40 -22.45 19.91
N ALA A 23 35.18 -23.62 20.55
CA ALA A 23 33.82 -24.13 20.80
C ALA A 23 32.96 -23.15 21.62
N THR A 24 33.56 -22.49 22.62
CA THR A 24 32.85 -21.49 23.43
C THR A 24 32.44 -20.27 22.59
N VAL A 25 33.36 -19.72 21.79
CA VAL A 25 33.08 -18.55 20.93
C VAL A 25 32.01 -18.89 19.91
N GLU A 26 32.11 -20.07 19.26
CA GLU A 26 31.11 -20.55 18.30
C GLU A 26 29.72 -20.71 18.96
N ALA A 27 29.67 -21.28 20.16
CA ALA A 27 28.42 -21.45 20.90
C ALA A 27 27.79 -20.11 21.31
N VAL A 28 28.59 -19.16 21.82
CA VAL A 28 28.13 -17.81 22.15
C VAL A 28 27.62 -17.08 20.92
N TYR A 29 28.36 -17.15 19.82
CA TYR A 29 27.97 -16.52 18.55
C TYR A 29 26.65 -17.07 18.01
N LEU A 30 26.52 -18.41 17.97
CA LEU A 30 25.28 -19.07 17.52
C LEU A 30 24.09 -18.72 18.42
N THR A 31 24.30 -18.70 19.75
CA THR A 31 23.25 -18.31 20.69
C THR A 31 22.82 -16.87 20.49
N ALA A 32 23.79 -15.97 20.27
CA ALA A 32 23.50 -14.56 19.98
C ALA A 32 22.75 -14.39 18.66
N LEU A 33 23.14 -15.11 17.60
CA LEU A 33 22.45 -15.10 16.31
C LEU A 33 21.01 -15.60 16.42
N ILE A 34 20.82 -16.73 17.12
CA ILE A 34 19.47 -17.29 17.32
C ILE A 34 18.61 -16.30 18.13
N GLY A 35 19.15 -15.78 19.24
CA GLY A 35 18.46 -14.81 20.07
C GLY A 35 18.09 -13.53 19.30
N TRP A 36 19.03 -13.00 18.52
CA TRP A 36 18.80 -11.85 17.67
C TRP A 36 17.76 -12.16 16.57
N GLY A 37 17.88 -13.30 15.90
CA GLY A 37 16.93 -13.73 14.88
C GLY A 37 15.51 -13.87 15.42
N LEU A 38 15.35 -14.48 16.60
CA LEU A 38 14.05 -14.58 17.28
C LEU A 38 13.49 -13.19 17.63
N TYR A 39 14.34 -12.28 18.14
CA TYR A 39 13.95 -10.91 18.44
C TYR A 39 13.46 -10.18 17.18
N VAL A 40 14.23 -10.25 16.10
CA VAL A 40 13.87 -9.62 14.81
C VAL A 40 12.57 -10.21 14.25
N CYS A 41 12.40 -11.54 14.31
CA CYS A 41 11.16 -12.18 13.88
C CYS A 41 9.94 -11.65 14.66
N THR A 42 10.04 -11.46 15.98
CA THR A 42 8.93 -10.93 16.79
C THR A 42 8.66 -9.44 16.54
N ALA A 43 9.63 -8.70 16.02
CA ALA A 43 9.51 -7.28 15.73
C ALA A 43 9.00 -6.98 14.31
N ILE A 44 9.32 -7.87 13.34
CA ILE A 44 9.03 -7.62 11.92
C ILE A 44 7.83 -8.44 11.42
N LEU A 45 7.62 -9.65 11.97
CA LEU A 45 6.57 -10.53 11.49
C LEU A 45 5.29 -10.38 12.32
N PRO A 46 4.11 -10.40 11.69
CA PRO A 46 2.82 -10.40 12.38
C PRO A 46 2.52 -11.78 12.97
N LEU A 47 3.30 -12.19 13.97
CA LEU A 47 3.21 -13.53 14.59
C LEU A 47 1.94 -13.74 15.41
N ALA A 48 1.19 -12.68 15.69
CA ALA A 48 -0.06 -12.71 16.43
C ALA A 48 -1.11 -11.81 15.75
N SER A 49 -2.35 -12.28 15.76
CA SER A 49 -3.49 -11.51 15.21
C SER A 49 -3.97 -10.39 16.15
N SER A 50 -3.56 -10.40 17.43
CA SER A 50 -3.92 -9.41 18.44
C SER A 50 -2.96 -9.43 19.63
N GLY A 51 -3.01 -8.38 20.45
CA GLY A 51 -2.25 -8.26 21.69
C GLY A 51 -0.84 -7.71 21.54
N PRO A 52 -0.03 -7.71 22.62
CA PRO A 52 1.23 -6.97 22.72
C PRO A 52 2.27 -7.31 21.64
N LEU A 53 2.27 -8.55 21.14
CA LEU A 53 3.20 -8.94 20.06
C LEU A 53 2.83 -8.29 18.74
N ARG A 54 1.52 -8.24 18.40
CA ARG A 54 1.05 -7.52 17.22
C ARG A 54 1.34 -6.03 17.34
N ASP A 55 0.97 -5.44 18.47
CA ASP A 55 1.10 -4.01 18.68
C ASP A 55 2.56 -3.58 18.57
N ARG A 56 3.48 -4.38 19.15
CA ARG A 56 4.92 -4.15 19.00
C ARG A 56 5.40 -4.29 17.56
N ALA A 57 4.91 -5.26 16.80
CA ALA A 57 5.27 -5.44 15.40
C ALA A 57 4.80 -4.23 14.56
N LEU A 58 3.57 -3.76 14.77
CA LEU A 58 3.01 -2.57 14.11
C LEU A 58 3.76 -1.28 14.49
N ASP A 59 4.25 -1.18 15.73
CA ASP A 59 5.02 -0.01 16.18
C ASP A 59 6.47 -0.01 15.66
N THR A 60 7.03 -1.21 15.44
CA THR A 60 8.43 -1.36 15.00
C THR A 60 8.56 -1.35 13.49
N ASN A 61 7.55 -1.89 12.80
CA ASN A 61 7.52 -2.01 11.35
C ASN A 61 6.23 -1.35 10.81
N GLY A 62 6.34 -0.09 10.40
CA GLY A 62 5.24 0.69 9.83
C GLY A 62 4.60 0.03 8.60
N ASP A 63 5.40 -0.68 7.79
CA ASP A 63 4.91 -1.34 6.57
C ASP A 63 3.79 -2.35 6.88
N LEU A 64 3.78 -2.95 8.09
CA LEU A 64 2.68 -3.83 8.49
C LEU A 64 1.34 -3.11 8.68
N ARG A 65 1.36 -1.81 8.95
CA ARG A 65 0.13 -1.01 9.04
C ARG A 65 -0.46 -0.79 7.66
N GLU A 66 0.40 -0.62 6.66
CA GLU A 66 0.02 -0.43 5.26
C GLU A 66 -0.61 -1.67 4.63
N GLU A 67 -0.40 -2.86 5.22
CA GLU A 67 -1.05 -4.11 4.78
C GLU A 67 -2.51 -4.23 5.24
N ILE A 68 -3.00 -3.31 6.09
CA ILE A 68 -4.29 -3.42 6.76
C ILE A 68 -5.29 -2.43 6.18
N GLY A 69 -6.51 -2.92 5.85
CA GLY A 69 -7.62 -2.07 5.42
C GLY A 69 -7.93 -2.11 3.92
N TRP A 70 -7.14 -2.82 3.12
CA TRP A 70 -7.34 -2.89 1.66
C TRP A 70 -8.69 -3.49 1.25
N ASN A 71 -9.15 -4.53 1.97
CA ASN A 71 -10.47 -5.13 1.73
C ASN A 71 -11.60 -4.14 2.02
N GLU A 72 -11.48 -3.38 3.09
CA GLU A 72 -12.43 -2.38 3.52
C GLU A 72 -12.48 -1.20 2.54
N LEU A 73 -11.32 -0.73 2.08
CA LEU A 73 -11.22 0.30 1.05
C LEU A 73 -11.93 -0.14 -0.24
N VAL A 74 -11.61 -1.31 -0.74
CA VAL A 74 -12.22 -1.83 -2.00
C VAL A 74 -13.72 -2.03 -1.84
N LYS A 75 -14.16 -2.54 -0.67
CA LYS A 75 -15.58 -2.67 -0.36
C LYS A 75 -16.29 -1.31 -0.31
N ASN A 76 -15.67 -0.30 0.31
CA ASN A 76 -16.21 1.06 0.33
C ASN A 76 -16.39 1.63 -1.08
N VAL A 77 -15.41 1.42 -1.96
CA VAL A 77 -15.49 1.84 -3.37
C VAL A 77 -16.65 1.13 -4.09
N ALA A 78 -16.83 -0.17 -3.83
CA ALA A 78 -17.92 -0.93 -4.40
C ALA A 78 -19.29 -0.46 -3.88
N ASP A 79 -19.43 -0.24 -2.58
CA ASP A 79 -20.66 0.27 -1.97
C ASP A 79 -21.01 1.67 -2.52
N ILE A 80 -20.01 2.55 -2.72
CA ILE A 80 -20.18 3.86 -3.34
C ILE A 80 -20.68 3.69 -4.78
N ARG A 81 -20.04 2.85 -5.60
CA ARG A 81 -20.47 2.58 -6.98
C ARG A 81 -21.92 2.10 -7.01
N ASP A 82 -22.28 1.17 -6.13
CA ASP A 82 -23.63 0.57 -6.09
C ASP A 82 -24.70 1.57 -5.65
N SER A 83 -24.31 2.60 -4.90
CA SER A 83 -25.19 3.71 -4.51
C SER A 83 -25.43 4.74 -5.63
N LEU A 84 -24.66 4.68 -6.73
CA LEU A 84 -24.81 5.61 -7.85
C LEU A 84 -26.09 5.32 -8.64
N PRO A 85 -26.73 6.36 -9.20
CA PRO A 85 -27.78 6.18 -10.22
C PRO A 85 -27.27 5.32 -11.37
N ALA A 86 -28.18 4.57 -12.00
CA ALA A 86 -27.83 3.64 -13.08
C ALA A 86 -27.00 4.30 -14.19
N GLU A 87 -27.39 5.52 -14.60
CA GLU A 87 -26.72 6.28 -15.65
C GLU A 87 -25.27 6.67 -15.31
N GLN A 88 -24.95 6.79 -14.00
CA GLN A 88 -23.60 7.09 -13.53
C GLN A 88 -22.79 5.83 -13.25
N ARG A 89 -23.46 4.75 -12.86
CA ARG A 89 -22.84 3.48 -12.54
C ARG A 89 -22.31 2.77 -13.79
N ASP A 90 -23.08 2.84 -14.88
CA ASP A 90 -22.68 2.27 -16.17
C ASP A 90 -21.56 3.12 -16.77
N GLY A 91 -20.31 2.61 -16.72
CA GLY A 91 -19.14 3.31 -17.23
C GLY A 91 -18.44 4.23 -16.21
N VAL A 92 -18.70 4.03 -14.89
CA VAL A 92 -17.92 4.70 -13.86
C VAL A 92 -16.46 4.25 -13.89
N GLY A 93 -15.52 5.19 -13.73
CA GLY A 93 -14.09 4.90 -13.56
C GLY A 93 -13.67 4.99 -12.08
N VAL A 94 -12.64 4.25 -11.70
CA VAL A 94 -11.99 4.38 -10.39
C VAL A 94 -10.62 5.01 -10.59
N LEU A 95 -10.47 6.26 -10.17
CA LEU A 95 -9.23 7.03 -10.26
C LEU A 95 -8.50 6.94 -8.93
N VAL A 96 -7.26 6.46 -8.95
CA VAL A 96 -6.47 6.20 -7.74
C VAL A 96 -5.24 7.10 -7.67
N GLY A 97 -4.84 7.47 -6.46
CA GLY A 97 -3.76 8.42 -6.19
C GLY A 97 -2.39 7.78 -6.08
N ASN A 98 -2.31 6.55 -5.59
CA ASN A 98 -1.04 5.86 -5.35
C ASN A 98 -1.03 4.41 -5.86
N TYR A 99 0.13 3.76 -5.76
CA TYR A 99 0.31 2.37 -6.23
C TYR A 99 -0.36 1.33 -5.33
N GLY A 100 -0.52 1.62 -4.02
CA GLY A 100 -1.22 0.75 -3.06
C GLY A 100 -2.70 0.64 -3.38
N GLU A 101 -3.38 1.78 -3.54
CA GLU A 101 -4.78 1.85 -3.98
C GLU A 101 -4.98 1.16 -5.33
N GLN A 102 -4.04 1.40 -6.28
CA GLN A 102 -4.07 0.73 -7.57
C GLN A 102 -4.02 -0.79 -7.40
N GLY A 103 -3.06 -1.31 -6.64
CA GLY A 103 -2.91 -2.74 -6.40
C GLY A 103 -4.13 -3.35 -5.72
N ALA A 104 -4.71 -2.66 -4.74
CA ALA A 104 -5.90 -3.12 -4.04
C ALA A 104 -7.11 -3.22 -4.98
N ILE A 105 -7.39 -2.19 -5.77
CA ILE A 105 -8.51 -2.21 -6.74
C ILE A 105 -8.25 -3.24 -7.85
N GLU A 106 -7.02 -3.38 -8.34
CA GLU A 106 -6.67 -4.34 -9.40
C GLU A 106 -6.82 -5.79 -8.92
N LEU A 107 -6.40 -6.08 -7.68
CA LEU A 107 -6.41 -7.44 -7.13
C LEU A 107 -7.77 -7.84 -6.54
N LEU A 108 -8.38 -6.97 -5.75
CA LEU A 108 -9.59 -7.29 -4.99
C LEU A 108 -10.88 -6.79 -5.67
N GLY A 109 -10.79 -5.75 -6.49
CA GLY A 109 -11.92 -5.14 -7.17
C GLY A 109 -12.76 -6.07 -8.05
N PRO A 110 -12.16 -7.04 -8.79
CA PRO A 110 -12.92 -7.98 -9.60
C PRO A 110 -13.97 -8.78 -8.81
N ALA A 111 -13.71 -9.11 -7.55
CA ALA A 111 -14.68 -9.80 -6.69
C ALA A 111 -15.93 -8.95 -6.42
N TYR A 112 -15.83 -7.65 -6.55
CA TYR A 112 -16.91 -6.67 -6.38
C TYR A 112 -17.37 -6.07 -7.71
N HIS A 113 -16.96 -6.62 -8.84
CA HIS A 113 -17.26 -6.11 -10.19
C HIS A 113 -16.83 -4.65 -10.41
N LEU A 114 -15.78 -4.19 -9.76
CA LEU A 114 -15.18 -2.89 -10.03
C LEU A 114 -14.44 -2.90 -11.37
N PRO A 115 -14.44 -1.77 -12.10
CA PRO A 115 -13.60 -1.63 -13.27
C PRO A 115 -12.13 -1.59 -12.89
N PRO A 116 -11.21 -1.87 -13.83
CA PRO A 116 -9.78 -1.67 -13.62
C PRO A 116 -9.48 -0.23 -13.17
N PRO A 117 -8.51 -0.04 -12.24
CA PRO A 117 -8.16 1.29 -11.77
C PRO A 117 -7.51 2.14 -12.86
N ILE A 118 -7.80 3.43 -12.84
CA ILE A 118 -7.13 4.46 -13.65
C ILE A 118 -6.06 5.08 -12.76
N SER A 119 -4.79 4.80 -13.04
CA SER A 119 -3.66 5.25 -12.24
C SER A 119 -2.64 6.00 -13.06
N GLY A 120 -2.26 7.19 -12.60
CA GLY A 120 -1.15 7.97 -13.14
C GLY A 120 0.21 7.62 -12.53
N THR A 121 0.28 6.68 -11.60
CA THR A 121 1.48 6.42 -10.80
C THR A 121 2.48 5.54 -11.54
N ASN A 122 3.73 6.00 -11.61
CA ASN A 122 4.86 5.24 -12.17
C ASN A 122 4.55 4.67 -13.59
N SER A 123 4.85 3.40 -13.82
CA SER A 123 4.59 2.73 -15.11
C SER A 123 3.11 2.49 -15.41
N ALA A 124 2.23 2.59 -14.44
CA ALA A 124 0.79 2.44 -14.67
C ALA A 124 0.24 3.54 -15.59
N TRP A 125 0.82 4.74 -15.53
CA TRP A 125 0.48 5.82 -16.45
C TRP A 125 0.59 5.43 -17.94
N LEU A 126 1.49 4.54 -18.29
CA LEU A 126 1.67 4.05 -19.67
C LEU A 126 0.48 3.22 -20.17
N ARG A 127 -0.38 2.72 -19.27
CA ARG A 127 -1.59 1.96 -19.64
C ARG A 127 -2.69 2.86 -20.21
N GLY A 128 -2.61 4.18 -19.96
CA GLY A 128 -3.61 5.12 -20.38
C GLY A 128 -4.88 5.09 -19.52
N TYR A 129 -5.96 5.54 -20.11
CA TYR A 129 -7.32 5.54 -19.55
C TYR A 129 -8.29 4.85 -20.51
N PRO A 130 -9.49 4.41 -20.04
CA PRO A 130 -10.47 3.72 -20.86
C PRO A 130 -10.94 4.58 -22.05
N GLU A 131 -11.28 3.92 -23.15
CA GLU A 131 -11.96 4.53 -24.30
C GLU A 131 -13.30 3.82 -24.56
N PRO A 132 -14.44 4.50 -24.51
CA PRO A 132 -14.56 5.94 -24.19
C PRO A 132 -14.20 6.24 -22.74
N PRO A 133 -13.68 7.46 -22.47
CA PRO A 133 -13.29 7.83 -21.10
C PRO A 133 -14.52 8.00 -20.21
N PRO A 134 -14.44 7.65 -18.91
CA PRO A 134 -15.55 7.73 -17.99
C PRO A 134 -16.01 9.18 -17.76
N SER A 135 -17.32 9.36 -17.68
CA SER A 135 -17.94 10.65 -17.33
C SER A 135 -18.14 10.83 -15.82
N THR A 136 -18.10 9.73 -15.06
CA THR A 136 -18.18 9.70 -13.61
C THR A 136 -16.98 8.95 -13.07
N LEU A 137 -16.36 9.52 -12.03
CA LEU A 137 -15.16 8.98 -11.39
C LEU A 137 -15.40 8.79 -9.89
N ILE A 138 -15.05 7.64 -9.35
CA ILE A 138 -14.80 7.45 -7.93
C ILE A 138 -13.30 7.69 -7.74
N VAL A 139 -12.95 8.62 -6.85
CA VAL A 139 -11.57 9.10 -6.71
C VAL A 139 -11.05 8.83 -5.30
N LEU A 140 -9.88 8.24 -5.24
CA LEU A 140 -9.13 7.89 -4.04
C LEU A 140 -7.82 8.68 -4.00
N GLY A 141 -7.19 8.79 -2.83
CA GLY A 141 -5.84 9.29 -2.64
C GLY A 141 -5.58 10.71 -3.12
N GLN A 142 -6.62 11.55 -3.15
CA GLN A 142 -6.49 12.92 -3.68
C GLN A 142 -7.10 13.95 -2.74
N SER A 143 -6.40 15.09 -2.60
CA SER A 143 -6.93 16.19 -1.80
C SER A 143 -8.16 16.84 -2.46
N ARG A 144 -9.14 17.26 -1.66
CA ARG A 144 -10.30 18.02 -2.12
C ARG A 144 -9.88 19.23 -2.98
N GLN A 145 -8.84 19.94 -2.57
CA GLN A 145 -8.36 21.13 -3.28
C GLN A 145 -7.86 20.80 -4.70
N TYR A 146 -7.18 19.67 -4.87
CA TYR A 146 -6.75 19.19 -6.17
C TYR A 146 -7.95 18.83 -7.05
N LEU A 147 -8.92 18.10 -6.49
CA LEU A 147 -10.11 17.66 -7.21
C LEU A 147 -10.97 18.84 -7.70
N GLU A 148 -11.20 19.83 -6.86
CA GLU A 148 -11.98 21.02 -7.23
C GLU A 148 -11.34 21.82 -8.38
N LYS A 149 -10.02 21.76 -8.53
CA LYS A 149 -9.30 22.41 -9.64
C LYS A 149 -9.32 21.60 -10.93
N THR A 150 -9.31 20.27 -10.83
CA THR A 150 -9.04 19.38 -11.96
C THR A 150 -10.28 18.66 -12.49
N LEU A 151 -11.23 18.34 -11.60
CA LEU A 151 -12.45 17.61 -11.94
C LEU A 151 -13.71 18.46 -11.75
N THR A 152 -14.80 18.00 -12.32
CA THR A 152 -16.11 18.67 -12.20
C THR A 152 -16.95 17.99 -11.12
N SER A 153 -17.87 18.77 -10.49
CA SER A 153 -18.96 18.25 -9.65
C SER A 153 -18.53 17.24 -8.56
N CYS A 154 -17.39 17.48 -7.91
CA CYS A 154 -16.91 16.60 -6.85
C CYS A 154 -17.76 16.69 -5.58
N ARG A 155 -18.18 15.54 -5.07
CA ARG A 155 -18.85 15.40 -3.76
C ARG A 155 -18.17 14.34 -2.92
N LEU A 156 -18.11 14.53 -1.61
CA LEU A 156 -17.68 13.49 -0.69
C LEU A 156 -18.70 12.35 -0.74
N ALA A 157 -18.21 11.13 -0.88
CA ALA A 157 -19.04 9.93 -1.01
C ALA A 157 -18.73 8.89 0.07
N GLY A 158 -17.52 8.89 0.63
CA GLY A 158 -17.12 7.98 1.68
C GLY A 158 -15.85 8.43 2.37
N HIS A 159 -15.45 7.65 3.37
CA HIS A 159 -14.24 7.86 4.13
C HIS A 159 -13.57 6.52 4.37
N ASN A 160 -12.28 6.42 4.06
CA ASN A 160 -11.54 5.19 4.29
C ASN A 160 -11.24 5.02 5.77
N SER A 161 -11.60 3.88 6.30
CA SER A 161 -11.31 3.47 7.67
C SER A 161 -11.33 1.96 7.76
N ASN A 162 -10.63 1.41 8.74
CA ASN A 162 -10.67 -0.02 9.00
C ASN A 162 -11.21 -0.34 10.40
N PRO A 163 -11.84 -1.51 10.59
CA PRO A 163 -12.48 -1.88 11.85
C PRO A 163 -11.51 -2.09 13.02
N TYR A 164 -10.21 -2.15 12.71
CA TYR A 164 -9.15 -2.36 13.71
C TYR A 164 -8.65 -1.06 14.33
N GLY A 165 -9.05 0.10 13.80
CA GLY A 165 -8.59 1.42 14.26
C GLY A 165 -7.10 1.64 14.01
N ILE A 166 -6.50 0.92 13.06
CA ILE A 166 -5.09 1.06 12.70
C ILE A 166 -4.97 2.15 11.67
N GLN A 167 -4.12 3.12 11.97
CA GLN A 167 -3.81 4.22 11.09
C GLN A 167 -2.73 3.80 10.10
N ASN A 168 -2.98 4.07 8.83
CA ASN A 168 -2.10 3.86 7.70
C ASN A 168 -2.19 5.08 6.76
N GLU A 169 -1.38 5.12 5.70
CA GLU A 169 -1.33 6.25 4.76
C GLU A 169 -2.72 6.58 4.19
N GLU A 170 -3.49 5.58 3.78
CA GLU A 170 -4.81 5.77 3.18
C GLU A 170 -5.87 6.30 4.17
N SER A 171 -5.67 6.10 5.48
CA SER A 171 -6.58 6.58 6.53
C SER A 171 -6.16 7.92 7.13
N GLU A 172 -4.91 8.35 6.97
CA GLU A 172 -4.37 9.59 7.54
C GLU A 172 -4.24 10.71 6.51
N ASP A 173 -3.61 10.43 5.36
CA ASP A 173 -3.26 11.50 4.42
C ASP A 173 -4.44 11.94 3.56
N HIS A 174 -5.11 11.00 2.90
CA HIS A 174 -6.24 11.29 2.01
C HIS A 174 -7.38 10.28 2.17
N PRO A 175 -8.00 10.20 3.37
CA PRO A 175 -9.01 9.19 3.68
C PRO A 175 -10.34 9.39 2.96
N ASP A 176 -10.59 10.55 2.40
CA ASP A 176 -11.85 10.89 1.77
C ASP A 176 -11.96 10.28 0.37
N ILE A 177 -13.08 9.61 0.11
CA ILE A 177 -13.44 9.08 -1.20
C ILE A 177 -14.47 10.01 -1.83
N PHE A 178 -14.20 10.45 -3.06
CA PHE A 178 -15.05 11.38 -3.77
C PHE A 178 -15.72 10.74 -4.98
N VAL A 179 -16.90 11.23 -5.31
CA VAL A 179 -17.51 11.02 -6.63
C VAL A 179 -17.46 12.34 -7.38
N CYS A 180 -16.78 12.31 -8.52
CA CYS A 180 -16.57 13.47 -9.39
C CYS A 180 -17.11 13.23 -10.80
N GLY A 181 -17.35 14.30 -11.53
CA GLY A 181 -17.54 14.24 -12.98
C GLY A 181 -16.21 14.21 -13.73
N ALA A 182 -16.28 14.34 -15.05
CA ALA A 182 -15.11 14.34 -15.94
C ALA A 182 -14.12 15.46 -15.61
N PRO A 183 -12.88 15.37 -16.08
CA PRO A 183 -11.90 16.44 -15.99
C PRO A 183 -12.42 17.75 -16.61
N ARG A 184 -11.98 18.88 -16.05
CA ARG A 184 -12.31 20.24 -16.56
C ARG A 184 -11.63 20.55 -17.88
N MET A 185 -10.64 19.75 -18.26
CA MET A 185 -9.91 19.82 -19.52
C MET A 185 -10.08 18.52 -20.30
N PRO A 186 -9.76 18.47 -21.60
CA PRO A 186 -9.78 17.23 -22.36
C PRO A 186 -8.93 16.14 -21.72
N TRP A 187 -9.42 14.89 -21.74
CA TRP A 187 -8.73 13.74 -21.13
C TRP A 187 -7.26 13.59 -21.52
N PRO A 188 -6.83 13.81 -22.78
CA PRO A 188 -5.42 13.72 -23.13
C PRO A 188 -4.54 14.78 -22.44
N GLU A 189 -5.10 15.95 -22.13
CA GLU A 189 -4.38 17.01 -21.41
C GLU A 189 -4.33 16.71 -19.91
N PHE A 190 -5.46 16.31 -19.34
CA PHE A 190 -5.53 15.84 -17.95
C PHE A 190 -4.56 14.71 -17.71
N TRP A 191 -4.53 13.70 -18.57
CA TRP A 191 -3.68 12.51 -18.43
C TRP A 191 -2.18 12.85 -18.38
N LYS A 192 -1.74 13.80 -19.20
CA LYS A 192 -0.34 14.29 -19.17
C LYS A 192 0.04 14.91 -17.84
N GLN A 193 -0.91 15.57 -17.17
CA GLN A 193 -0.67 16.23 -15.88
C GLN A 193 -0.89 15.31 -14.69
N PHE A 194 -1.57 14.17 -14.90
CA PHE A 194 -1.89 13.20 -13.87
C PHE A 194 -0.74 12.21 -13.61
N GLN A 195 0.32 12.25 -14.39
CA GLN A 195 1.50 11.42 -14.16
C GLN A 195 2.16 11.78 -12.81
N GLY A 196 2.32 10.78 -11.95
CA GLY A 196 2.99 10.88 -10.66
C GLY A 196 4.10 9.85 -10.51
N PHE A 197 5.04 10.16 -9.61
CA PHE A 197 6.09 9.24 -9.19
C PHE A 197 5.96 9.10 -7.67
N GLY A 198 5.59 7.91 -7.21
CA GLY A 198 5.38 7.58 -5.81
C GLY A 198 6.37 6.56 -5.30
#